data_d518b85dc6126ed31d9c497b0aaa6354
#
_entry.id   d518b85dc6126ed31d9c497b0aaa6354
#
_cell.length_a   1.000
_cell.length_b   1.000
_cell.length_c   1.000
_cell.angle_alpha   90.00
_cell.angle_beta   90.00
_cell.angle_gamma   90.00
#
_symmetry.space_group_name_H-M   'P 1'
#
loop_
_entity.id
_entity.type
_entity.pdbx_description
1 polymer ?
#
loop_
_entity_poly.entity_id
_entity_poly.type
_entity_poly.pdbx_seq_one_letter_code
_entity_poly.pdbx_strand_id
1 'polypeptide(L)'
;MMTQQNNPDNAQMFRCIVIRQPFADAFIKAVRTDAEGMTFAEKSIDIHSYPTEYRGDVLICSSSKGVGDVNRNGVTIGVVELYDVRAVETFTDAEWAQTRVSRENWRKEEKWFGWFYRNPRPVVELPIEIKPGALWWMAAPPDSIIEYPRAVKLDDAAWRQIMDNNKDKLL
;
A
#
# COMPACT_ATOMS: atom_id res chain seq x y z
N MET A 1 -19.83 32.58 -11.37
CA MET A 1 -18.68 31.66 -11.46
C MET A 1 -17.84 31.88 -10.21
N MET A 2 -17.90 30.96 -9.28
CA MET A 2 -16.99 30.97 -8.15
C MET A 2 -15.66 30.34 -8.60
N THR A 3 -14.63 31.16 -8.71
CA THR A 3 -13.26 30.69 -8.84
C THR A 3 -12.89 29.94 -7.56
N GLN A 4 -12.76 28.64 -7.65
CA GLN A 4 -12.10 27.87 -6.59
C GLN A 4 -10.66 28.41 -6.50
N GLN A 5 -10.40 29.16 -5.44
CA GLN A 5 -9.04 29.45 -5.05
C GLN A 5 -8.41 28.11 -4.66
N ASN A 6 -7.49 27.62 -5.48
CA ASN A 6 -6.59 26.55 -5.11
C ASN A 6 -5.75 27.06 -3.92
N ASN A 7 -6.18 26.69 -2.72
CA ASN A 7 -5.38 26.92 -1.54
C ASN A 7 -4.19 25.94 -1.58
N PRO A 8 -2.95 26.41 -1.65
CA PRO A 8 -1.78 25.55 -1.69
C PRO A 8 -1.62 24.67 -0.45
N ASP A 9 -2.32 24.98 0.63
CA ASP A 9 -2.34 24.17 1.85
C ASP A 9 -3.26 22.93 1.77
N ASN A 10 -3.97 22.75 0.67
CA ASN A 10 -4.86 21.61 0.45
C ASN A 10 -4.20 20.56 -0.45
N ALA A 11 -2.89 20.36 -0.30
CA ALA A 11 -2.21 19.22 -0.92
C ALA A 11 -2.92 17.94 -0.48
N GLN A 12 -3.56 17.27 -1.42
CA GLN A 12 -4.27 16.02 -1.18
C GLN A 12 -3.27 15.00 -0.62
N MET A 13 -3.41 14.69 0.66
CA MET A 13 -2.54 13.72 1.31
C MET A 13 -2.94 12.31 0.89
N PHE A 14 -1.96 11.50 0.52
CA PHE A 14 -2.18 10.07 0.35
C PHE A 14 -2.34 9.38 1.71
N ARG A 15 -3.32 8.52 1.77
CA ARG A 15 -3.44 7.62 2.91
C ARG A 15 -2.40 6.52 2.80
N CYS A 16 -1.70 6.24 3.86
CA CYS A 16 -0.69 5.19 3.87
C CYS A 16 -0.82 4.29 5.10
N ILE A 17 -0.31 3.10 4.94
CA ILE A 17 -0.25 2.09 5.98
C ILE A 17 1.18 1.56 6.06
N VAL A 18 1.65 1.35 7.27
CA VAL A 18 2.99 0.84 7.52
C VAL A 18 2.91 -0.65 7.83
N ILE A 19 3.52 -1.45 6.98
CA ILE A 19 3.49 -2.91 7.03
C ILE A 19 4.90 -3.44 7.26
N ARG A 20 5.01 -4.41 8.12
CA ARG A 20 6.28 -5.09 8.39
C ARG A 20 6.69 -6.00 7.24
N GLN A 21 7.97 -5.98 6.86
CA GLN A 21 8.48 -6.96 5.91
C GLN A 21 8.49 -8.38 6.52
N PRO A 22 8.26 -9.42 5.72
CA PRO A 22 8.13 -9.43 4.25
C PRO A 22 6.71 -9.13 3.75
N PHE A 23 5.77 -8.83 4.60
CA PHE A 23 4.36 -8.63 4.22
C PHE A 23 4.14 -7.39 3.34
N ALA A 24 4.93 -6.32 3.54
CA ALA A 24 4.83 -5.14 2.69
C ALA A 24 5.08 -5.48 1.21
N ASP A 25 6.10 -6.26 0.90
CA ASP A 25 6.37 -6.74 -0.46
C ASP A 25 5.26 -7.64 -0.99
N ALA A 26 4.69 -8.49 -0.14
CA ALA A 26 3.60 -9.37 -0.52
C ALA A 26 2.33 -8.63 -0.96
N PHE A 27 2.10 -7.41 -0.48
CA PHE A 27 0.99 -6.55 -0.92
C PHE A 27 1.14 -6.03 -2.35
N ILE A 28 2.34 -6.03 -2.89
CA ILE A 28 2.63 -5.45 -4.22
C ILE A 28 2.92 -6.53 -5.26
N LYS A 29 3.34 -7.71 -4.85
CA LYS A 29 3.62 -8.82 -5.76
C LYS A 29 2.32 -9.36 -6.35
N ALA A 30 1.98 -8.90 -7.55
CA ALA A 30 0.81 -9.36 -8.29
C ALA A 30 0.94 -10.85 -8.65
N VAL A 31 -0.06 -11.64 -8.29
CA VAL A 31 -0.07 -13.10 -8.53
C VAL A 31 -1.33 -13.60 -9.22
N ARG A 32 -2.38 -12.81 -9.27
CA ARG A 32 -3.67 -13.22 -9.82
C ARG A 32 -4.37 -12.06 -10.54
N THR A 33 -5.04 -12.39 -11.63
CA THR A 33 -5.96 -11.49 -12.34
C THR A 33 -7.32 -12.15 -12.40
N ASP A 34 -8.38 -11.44 -12.07
CA ASP A 34 -9.74 -11.94 -12.17
C ASP A 34 -10.34 -11.82 -13.59
N ALA A 35 -11.59 -12.26 -13.76
CA ALA A 35 -12.28 -12.24 -15.04
C ALA A 35 -12.53 -10.82 -15.57
N GLU A 36 -12.60 -9.83 -14.69
CA GLU A 36 -12.78 -8.41 -15.01
C GLU A 36 -11.45 -7.70 -15.31
N GLY A 37 -10.32 -8.41 -15.25
CA GLY A 37 -8.99 -7.88 -15.50
C GLY A 37 -8.36 -7.17 -14.29
N MET A 38 -8.96 -7.31 -13.11
CA MET A 38 -8.41 -6.74 -11.88
C MET A 38 -7.31 -7.63 -11.30
N THR A 39 -6.20 -7.04 -10.93
CA THR A 39 -5.05 -7.73 -10.37
C THR A 39 -5.06 -7.74 -8.84
N PHE A 40 -4.57 -8.83 -8.28
CA PHE A 40 -4.45 -9.03 -6.83
C PHE A 40 -3.04 -9.48 -6.47
N ALA A 41 -2.56 -8.99 -5.35
CA ALA A 41 -1.26 -9.36 -4.82
C ALA A 41 -1.31 -10.69 -4.04
N GLU A 42 -0.14 -11.21 -3.73
CA GLU A 42 0.04 -12.42 -2.91
C GLU A 42 -0.62 -12.28 -1.53
N LYS A 43 -0.45 -11.11 -0.88
CA LYS A 43 -1.25 -10.70 0.26
C LYS A 43 -2.18 -9.58 -0.18
N SER A 44 -3.48 -9.83 -0.17
CA SER A 44 -4.50 -8.87 -0.61
C SER A 44 -5.51 -8.51 0.47
N ILE A 45 -5.37 -9.08 1.65
CA ILE A 45 -6.24 -8.78 2.81
C ILE A 45 -5.36 -8.55 4.03
N ASP A 46 -5.56 -7.42 4.68
CA ASP A 46 -4.97 -7.13 5.99
C ASP A 46 -6.04 -7.08 7.07
N ILE A 47 -5.67 -7.42 8.30
CA ILE A 47 -6.64 -7.54 9.38
C ILE A 47 -6.36 -6.49 10.45
N HIS A 48 -7.40 -5.75 10.79
CA HIS A 48 -7.39 -4.67 11.76
C HIS A 48 -8.46 -4.84 12.82
N SER A 49 -8.23 -4.26 13.98
CA SER A 49 -9.20 -4.25 15.09
C SER A 49 -10.34 -3.22 14.91
N TYR A 50 -10.32 -2.47 13.81
CA TYR A 50 -11.31 -1.44 13.50
C TYR A 50 -11.63 -1.41 12.01
N PRO A 51 -12.86 -1.05 11.64
CA PRO A 51 -13.24 -0.82 10.25
C PRO A 51 -12.85 0.58 9.78
N THR A 52 -12.92 0.80 8.48
CA THR A 52 -12.85 2.14 7.88
C THR A 52 -13.88 2.29 6.78
N GLU A 53 -14.41 3.48 6.64
CA GLU A 53 -15.31 3.87 5.54
C GLU A 53 -14.53 4.31 4.29
N TYR A 54 -13.23 4.52 4.41
CA TYR A 54 -12.38 4.94 3.29
C TYR A 54 -12.36 3.86 2.21
N ARG A 55 -12.46 4.30 0.97
CA ARG A 55 -12.21 3.49 -0.24
C ARG A 55 -11.34 4.31 -1.17
N GLY A 56 -10.37 3.64 -1.82
CA GLY A 56 -9.45 4.27 -2.74
C GLY A 56 -8.01 3.86 -2.53
N ASP A 57 -7.11 4.61 -3.11
CA ASP A 57 -5.68 4.31 -3.10
C ASP A 57 -5.05 4.49 -1.72
N VAL A 58 -4.24 3.50 -1.36
CA VAL A 58 -3.47 3.45 -0.12
C VAL A 58 -2.01 3.16 -0.46
N LEU A 59 -1.12 3.99 0.06
CA LEU A 59 0.32 3.78 -0.05
C LEU A 59 0.77 2.74 0.99
N ILE A 60 1.42 1.70 0.51
CA ILE A 60 2.08 0.71 1.37
C ILE A 60 3.51 1.15 1.62
N CYS A 61 3.85 1.27 2.88
CA CYS A 61 5.20 1.58 3.36
C CYS A 61 5.71 0.44 4.22
N SER A 62 6.99 0.13 4.11
CA SER A 62 7.60 -0.86 4.98
C SER A 62 7.97 -0.26 6.34
N SER A 63 7.75 -1.04 7.39
CA SER A 63 8.21 -0.68 8.74
C SER A 63 9.74 -0.61 8.79
N SER A 64 10.27 0.28 9.63
CA SER A 64 11.71 0.32 9.95
C SER A 64 12.22 -0.95 10.65
N LYS A 65 11.31 -1.78 11.16
CA LYS A 65 11.59 -3.05 11.83
C LYS A 65 10.98 -4.18 11.01
N GLY A 66 11.78 -4.90 10.29
CA GLY A 66 11.33 -6.05 9.50
C GLY A 66 12.43 -7.08 9.37
N VAL A 67 12.11 -8.19 8.71
CA VAL A 67 13.07 -9.24 8.33
C VAL A 67 13.34 -9.15 6.83
N GLY A 68 14.51 -9.60 6.40
CA GLY A 68 14.94 -9.58 5.02
C GLY A 68 15.92 -8.45 4.70
N ASP A 69 15.86 -7.93 3.48
CA ASP A 69 16.76 -6.85 3.06
C ASP A 69 16.49 -5.57 3.86
N VAL A 70 17.47 -5.17 4.67
CA VAL A 70 17.37 -3.97 5.51
C VAL A 70 17.19 -2.68 4.71
N ASN A 71 17.63 -2.65 3.46
CA ASN A 71 17.47 -1.47 2.58
C ASN A 71 16.02 -1.27 2.13
N ARG A 72 15.18 -2.29 2.27
CA ARG A 72 13.75 -2.22 1.97
C ARG A 72 12.88 -1.98 3.20
N ASN A 73 13.48 -1.62 4.32
CA ASN A 73 12.79 -1.19 5.53
C ASN A 73 12.71 0.34 5.61
N GLY A 74 11.59 0.85 6.07
CA GLY A 74 11.37 2.29 6.20
C GLY A 74 11.26 3.04 4.87
N VAL A 75 10.73 2.39 3.83
CA VAL A 75 10.59 2.95 2.48
C VAL A 75 9.17 2.78 1.94
N THR A 76 8.83 3.57 0.93
CA THR A 76 7.62 3.37 0.13
C THR A 76 7.77 2.12 -0.73
N ILE A 77 6.73 1.29 -0.79
CA ILE A 77 6.76 0.01 -1.52
C ILE A 77 5.83 0.01 -2.72
N GLY A 78 4.62 0.50 -2.57
CA GLY A 78 3.64 0.51 -3.65
C GLY A 78 2.30 1.11 -3.25
N VAL A 79 1.41 1.18 -4.21
CA VAL A 79 0.04 1.65 -4.02
C VAL A 79 -0.93 0.49 -4.29
N VAL A 80 -1.92 0.35 -3.45
CA VAL A 80 -3.03 -0.60 -3.60
C VAL A 80 -4.37 0.14 -3.47
N GLU A 81 -5.42 -0.40 -4.05
CA GLU A 81 -6.76 0.12 -3.86
C GLU A 81 -7.48 -0.64 -2.73
N LEU A 82 -7.86 0.06 -1.67
CA LEU A 82 -8.78 -0.46 -0.67
C LEU A 82 -10.19 -0.42 -1.23
N TYR A 83 -10.79 -1.58 -1.52
CA TYR A 83 -12.08 -1.65 -2.19
C TYR A 83 -13.22 -2.20 -1.32
N ASP A 84 -12.89 -2.92 -0.24
CA ASP A 84 -13.88 -3.48 0.66
C ASP A 84 -13.34 -3.63 2.09
N VAL A 85 -14.24 -3.58 3.06
CA VAL A 85 -13.95 -3.85 4.47
C VAL A 85 -15.08 -4.70 5.04
N ARG A 86 -14.74 -5.87 5.58
CA ARG A 86 -15.72 -6.82 6.12
C ARG A 86 -15.23 -7.45 7.42
N ALA A 87 -16.18 -7.88 8.24
CA ALA A 87 -15.86 -8.66 9.44
C ALA A 87 -15.20 -10.00 9.08
N VAL A 88 -14.22 -10.41 9.88
CA VAL A 88 -13.43 -11.63 9.67
C VAL A 88 -14.30 -12.89 9.64
N GLU A 89 -15.42 -12.91 10.37
CA GLU A 89 -16.36 -14.01 10.39
C GLU A 89 -17.01 -14.30 9.03
N THR A 90 -16.97 -13.32 8.12
CA THR A 90 -17.51 -13.47 6.76
C THR A 90 -16.54 -14.08 5.76
N PHE A 91 -15.29 -14.33 6.16
CA PHE A 91 -14.25 -14.79 5.24
C PHE A 91 -14.48 -16.21 4.75
N THR A 92 -14.27 -16.42 3.46
CA THR A 92 -14.09 -17.74 2.87
C THR A 92 -12.68 -18.29 3.15
N ASP A 93 -12.48 -19.59 2.91
CA ASP A 93 -11.15 -20.19 3.06
C ASP A 93 -10.13 -19.57 2.08
N ALA A 94 -10.57 -19.23 0.88
CA ALA A 94 -9.73 -18.55 -0.11
C ALA A 94 -9.31 -17.14 0.37
N GLU A 95 -10.22 -16.41 1.01
CA GLU A 95 -9.92 -15.10 1.59
C GLU A 95 -8.96 -15.21 2.78
N TRP A 96 -9.11 -16.23 3.62
CA TRP A 96 -8.14 -16.51 4.68
C TRP A 96 -6.73 -16.74 4.13
N ALA A 97 -6.60 -17.47 3.04
CA ALA A 97 -5.32 -17.68 2.36
C ALA A 97 -4.70 -16.36 1.88
N GLN A 98 -5.50 -15.40 1.43
CA GLN A 98 -5.07 -14.08 0.98
C GLN A 98 -4.59 -13.17 2.11
N THR A 99 -4.88 -13.48 3.35
CA THR A 99 -4.33 -12.76 4.51
C THR A 99 -2.87 -13.10 4.79
N ARG A 100 -2.41 -14.25 4.34
CA ARG A 100 -1.08 -14.84 4.66
C ARG A 100 -0.86 -15.04 6.15
N VAL A 101 -1.92 -15.16 6.90
CA VAL A 101 -1.92 -15.37 8.34
C VAL A 101 -2.67 -16.65 8.65
N SER A 102 -2.21 -17.40 9.66
CA SER A 102 -2.89 -18.62 10.11
C SER A 102 -4.19 -18.27 10.83
N ARG A 103 -5.31 -18.84 10.34
CA ARG A 103 -6.62 -18.68 10.96
C ARG A 103 -6.66 -19.12 12.43
N GLU A 104 -5.86 -20.11 12.79
CA GLU A 104 -5.82 -20.69 14.13
C GLU A 104 -5.27 -19.72 15.18
N ASN A 105 -4.48 -18.73 14.75
CA ASN A 105 -3.86 -17.75 15.64
C ASN A 105 -4.77 -16.57 15.97
N TRP A 106 -5.98 -16.51 15.40
CA TRP A 106 -6.90 -15.41 15.65
C TRP A 106 -7.69 -15.57 16.94
N ARG A 107 -7.70 -14.50 17.73
CA ARG A 107 -8.52 -14.43 18.93
C ARG A 107 -9.98 -14.26 18.55
N LYS A 108 -10.80 -15.25 18.82
CA LYS A 108 -12.24 -15.26 18.49
C LYS A 108 -13.06 -14.28 19.33
N GLU A 109 -12.51 -13.77 20.41
CA GLU A 109 -13.20 -12.93 21.40
C GLU A 109 -13.21 -11.44 21.01
N GLU A 110 -12.40 -11.04 20.04
CA GLU A 110 -12.30 -9.66 19.57
C GLU A 110 -12.94 -9.52 18.20
N LYS A 111 -13.50 -8.34 17.95
CA LYS A 111 -13.99 -8.00 16.60
C LYS A 111 -12.81 -7.63 15.72
N TRP A 112 -12.66 -8.33 14.61
CA TRP A 112 -11.64 -8.08 13.61
C TRP A 112 -12.26 -7.83 12.25
N PHE A 113 -11.61 -7.00 11.45
CA PHE A 113 -12.07 -6.59 10.13
C PHE A 113 -10.97 -6.85 9.11
N GLY A 114 -11.34 -7.44 7.98
CA GLY A 114 -10.48 -7.53 6.82
C GLY A 114 -10.60 -6.29 5.96
N TRP A 115 -9.46 -5.73 5.61
CA TRP A 115 -9.33 -4.67 4.63
C TRP A 115 -8.85 -5.29 3.33
N PHE A 116 -9.69 -5.23 2.30
CA PHE A 116 -9.51 -5.90 1.02
C PHE A 116 -8.89 -4.97 0.00
N TYR A 117 -7.75 -5.40 -0.55
CA TYR A 117 -6.96 -4.62 -1.49
C TYR A 117 -6.89 -5.29 -2.86
N ARG A 118 -6.79 -4.47 -3.89
CA ARG A 118 -6.59 -4.89 -5.28
C ARG A 118 -5.71 -3.89 -6.01
N ASN A 119 -5.39 -4.18 -7.26
CA ASN A 119 -4.68 -3.29 -8.15
C ASN A 119 -3.32 -2.84 -7.58
N PRO A 120 -2.43 -3.79 -7.24
CA PRO A 120 -1.10 -3.45 -6.74
C PRO A 120 -0.27 -2.76 -7.83
N ARG A 121 0.35 -1.64 -7.45
CA ARG A 121 1.22 -0.84 -8.32
C ARG A 121 2.50 -0.55 -7.56
N PRO A 122 3.67 -1.05 -8.02
CA PRO A 122 4.93 -0.70 -7.40
C PRO A 122 5.23 0.79 -7.56
N VAL A 123 5.89 1.37 -6.57
CA VAL A 123 6.40 2.73 -6.60
C VAL A 123 7.91 2.72 -6.41
N VAL A 124 8.58 3.80 -6.78
CA VAL A 124 9.98 3.98 -6.45
C VAL A 124 10.15 3.99 -4.93
N GLU A 125 11.13 3.25 -4.43
CA GLU A 125 11.40 3.17 -3.00
C GLU A 125 12.04 4.46 -2.50
N LEU A 126 11.28 5.21 -1.71
CA LEU A 126 11.75 6.45 -1.09
C LEU A 126 11.76 6.27 0.42
N PRO A 127 12.82 6.71 1.11
CA PRO A 127 12.84 6.74 2.56
C PRO A 127 11.67 7.55 3.11
N ILE A 128 11.01 7.01 4.14
CA ILE A 128 9.96 7.70 4.86
C ILE A 128 10.32 7.81 6.34
N GLU A 129 9.92 8.92 6.93
CA GLU A 129 10.01 9.10 8.37
C GLU A 129 8.72 8.60 9.02
N ILE A 130 8.83 7.50 9.76
CA ILE A 130 7.74 6.96 10.55
C ILE A 130 7.82 7.59 11.94
N LYS A 131 6.92 8.52 12.23
CA LYS A 131 6.87 9.18 13.54
C LYS A 131 6.53 8.17 14.64
N PRO A 132 7.19 8.24 15.80
CA PRO A 132 6.80 7.44 16.95
C PRO A 132 5.32 7.65 17.30
N GLY A 133 4.60 6.56 17.56
CA GLY A 133 3.16 6.58 17.83
C GLY A 133 2.28 6.68 16.58
N ALA A 134 2.85 6.77 15.38
CA ALA A 134 2.10 6.60 14.15
C ALA A 134 1.53 5.18 14.11
N LEU A 135 0.21 5.09 14.10
CA LEU A 135 -0.50 3.83 14.00
C LEU A 135 -0.67 3.44 12.54
N TRP A 136 -1.61 2.56 12.27
CA TRP A 136 -1.88 1.96 10.98
C TRP A 136 -2.25 2.93 9.86
N TRP A 137 -2.59 4.17 10.19
CA TRP A 137 -3.11 5.12 9.23
C TRP A 137 -2.32 6.41 9.23
N MET A 138 -1.51 6.59 8.21
CA MET A 138 -0.71 7.80 7.98
C MET A 138 -1.15 8.48 6.68
N ALA A 139 -0.72 9.71 6.48
CA ALA A 139 -0.89 10.43 5.24
C ALA A 139 0.46 10.92 4.73
N ALA A 140 0.69 10.81 3.44
CA ALA A 140 1.88 11.27 2.76
C ALA A 140 1.53 12.21 1.61
N PRO A 141 2.36 13.22 1.29
CA PRO A 141 2.13 14.07 0.14
C PRO A 141 2.13 13.27 -1.17
N PRO A 142 1.28 13.60 -2.15
CA PRO A 142 1.23 12.89 -3.44
C PRO A 142 2.55 12.89 -4.20
N ASP A 143 3.35 13.93 -4.07
CA ASP A 143 4.67 14.06 -4.72
C ASP A 143 5.74 13.14 -4.12
N SER A 144 5.48 12.51 -2.97
CA SER A 144 6.33 11.43 -2.43
C SER A 144 6.11 10.09 -3.13
N ILE A 145 5.12 9.98 -4.02
CA ILE A 145 4.75 8.75 -4.68
C ILE A 145 5.14 8.81 -6.15
N ILE A 146 6.04 7.94 -6.53
CA ILE A 146 6.49 7.78 -7.91
C ILE A 146 6.14 6.37 -8.33
N GLU A 147 5.06 6.22 -9.10
CA GLU A 147 4.64 4.92 -9.61
C GLU A 147 5.53 4.49 -10.79
N TYR A 148 5.87 3.21 -10.83
CA TYR A 148 6.45 2.63 -12.03
C TYR A 148 5.40 2.60 -13.13
N PRO A 149 5.75 3.03 -14.35
CA PRO A 149 4.84 2.93 -15.48
C PRO A 149 4.45 1.47 -15.71
N ARG A 150 3.16 1.22 -15.84
CA ARG A 150 2.66 -0.12 -16.17
C ARG A 150 3.05 -0.48 -17.60
N ALA A 151 3.49 -1.72 -17.78
CA ALA A 151 3.63 -2.40 -19.06
C ALA A 151 4.57 -1.75 -20.09
N VAL A 152 5.34 -0.75 -19.75
CA VAL A 152 6.43 -0.27 -20.59
C VAL A 152 7.70 -0.89 -20.07
N LYS A 153 8.32 -1.74 -20.89
CA LYS A 153 9.72 -2.09 -20.70
C LYS A 153 10.50 -0.79 -20.88
N LEU A 154 10.82 -0.12 -19.78
CA LEU A 154 11.59 1.11 -19.86
C LEU A 154 12.97 0.76 -20.42
N ASP A 155 13.31 1.41 -21.53
CA ASP A 155 14.70 1.41 -21.98
C ASP A 155 15.54 2.26 -21.01
N ASP A 156 16.86 2.12 -21.09
CA ASP A 156 17.78 2.81 -20.19
C ASP A 156 17.62 4.35 -20.27
N ALA A 157 17.20 4.88 -21.40
CA ALA A 157 17.01 6.32 -21.59
C ALA A 157 15.76 6.82 -20.85
N ALA A 158 14.64 6.09 -20.98
CA ALA A 158 13.40 6.42 -20.27
C ALA A 158 13.58 6.29 -18.75
N TRP A 159 14.31 5.28 -18.30
CA TRP A 159 14.64 5.10 -16.89
C TRP A 159 15.49 6.25 -16.35
N ARG A 160 16.53 6.66 -17.08
CA ARG A 160 17.36 7.81 -16.69
C ARG A 160 16.54 9.09 -16.59
N GLN A 161 15.62 9.32 -17.53
CA GLN A 161 14.77 10.52 -17.51
C GLN A 161 13.87 10.54 -16.27
N ILE A 162 13.30 9.39 -15.87
CA ILE A 162 12.52 9.28 -14.64
C ILE A 162 13.38 9.57 -13.42
N MET A 163 14.58 9.03 -13.35
CA MET A 163 15.50 9.26 -12.25
C MET A 163 15.95 10.71 -12.18
N ASP A 164 16.27 11.34 -13.31
CA ASP A 164 16.68 12.74 -13.37
C ASP A 164 15.55 13.67 -12.93
N ASN A 165 14.31 13.44 -13.38
CA ASN A 165 13.14 14.22 -13.01
C ASN A 165 12.79 14.11 -11.51
N ASN A 166 13.25 13.08 -10.83
CA ASN A 166 12.99 12.82 -9.42
C ASN A 166 14.23 12.90 -8.54
N LYS A 167 15.33 13.41 -9.08
CA LYS A 167 16.63 13.48 -8.42
C LYS A 167 16.58 14.15 -7.05
N ASP A 168 15.82 15.25 -6.95
CA ASP A 168 15.69 16.00 -5.70
C ASP A 168 14.82 15.28 -4.65
N LYS A 169 14.05 14.29 -5.07
CA LYS A 169 13.20 13.45 -4.19
C LYS A 169 13.90 12.18 -3.71
N LEU A 170 15.02 11.81 -4.34
CA LEU A 170 15.79 10.62 -4.04
C LEU A 170 17.00 10.91 -3.12
N LEU A 171 17.24 12.17 -2.82
CA LEU A 171 18.24 12.64 -1.88
C LEU A 171 17.60 13.07 -0.58
#